data_7f0c052e4e0605c78404437fea4e9548
#
_entry.id   7f0c052e4e0605c78404437fea4e9548
#
_cell.length_a   1.000
_cell.length_b   1.000
_cell.length_c   1.000
_cell.angle_alpha   90.00
_cell.angle_beta   90.00
_cell.angle_gamma   90.00
#
_symmetry.space_group_name_H-M   'P 1'
#
loop_
_entity.id
_entity.type
_entity.pdbx_description
1 polymer ?
#
loop_
_entity_poly.entity_id
_entity_poly.type
_entity_poly.pdbx_seq_one_letter_code
_entity_poly.pdbx_strand_id
1 'polypeptide(L)'
;MKKFIYLISPTKIKGNKFYRELNLVLKTNRVKFFQLRLKKITTNDFLKISKKVKKIAKKNNVKFLINDKPLIAKKIGADGCHIGQKDMNFKESRKILGKNKIIGVTCHNSKKLAIRAKKDKANYIAFGSFFKSSTKKSPFKANLTTLHWAKKKINMPTVAIG
;
A
#
# COMPACT_ATOMS: atom_id res chain seq x y z
N MET A 1 8.37 18.87 0.70
CA MET A 1 7.98 17.50 1.16
C MET A 1 9.08 16.51 0.77
N LYS A 2 9.66 15.78 1.73
CA LYS A 2 10.67 14.75 1.43
C LYS A 2 10.07 13.63 0.58
N LYS A 3 10.72 13.26 -0.52
CA LYS A 3 10.36 12.11 -1.34
C LYS A 3 10.85 10.82 -0.66
N PHE A 4 10.10 9.73 -0.78
CA PHE A 4 10.47 8.42 -0.27
C PHE A 4 9.97 7.31 -1.20
N ILE A 5 10.53 6.13 -1.04
CA ILE A 5 10.10 4.95 -1.79
C ILE A 5 8.96 4.26 -1.03
N TYR A 6 7.88 3.97 -1.76
CA TYR A 6 6.80 3.09 -1.35
C TYR A 6 7.01 1.74 -2.06
N LEU A 7 7.46 0.75 -1.32
CA LEU A 7 7.82 -0.55 -1.88
C LEU A 7 6.64 -1.53 -1.80
N ILE A 8 6.38 -2.26 -2.88
CA ILE A 8 5.32 -3.27 -2.95
C ILE A 8 5.96 -4.64 -3.20
N SER A 9 5.53 -5.67 -2.48
CA SER A 9 6.03 -7.03 -2.68
C SER A 9 5.63 -7.61 -4.03
N PRO A 10 6.36 -8.61 -4.56
CA PRO A 10 5.85 -9.47 -5.61
C PRO A 10 4.58 -10.19 -5.15
N THR A 11 3.80 -10.72 -6.11
CA THR A 11 2.54 -11.41 -5.82
C THR A 11 2.72 -12.81 -5.23
N LYS A 12 3.93 -13.35 -5.35
CA LYS A 12 4.35 -14.65 -4.78
C LYS A 12 5.73 -14.48 -4.14
N ILE A 13 5.93 -15.07 -2.98
CA ILE A 13 7.21 -15.11 -2.27
C ILE A 13 7.63 -16.57 -2.16
N LYS A 14 8.82 -16.88 -2.66
CA LYS A 14 9.42 -18.23 -2.59
C LYS A 14 10.73 -18.16 -1.83
N GLY A 15 10.92 -19.10 -0.89
CA GLY A 15 12.18 -19.30 -0.17
C GLY A 15 12.64 -18.14 0.71
N ASN A 16 13.82 -18.30 1.28
CA ASN A 16 14.41 -17.36 2.25
C ASN A 16 15.16 -16.19 1.59
N LYS A 17 15.48 -16.29 0.28
CA LYS A 17 16.17 -15.23 -0.47
C LYS A 17 15.42 -13.90 -0.38
N PHE A 18 14.10 -13.92 -0.58
CA PHE A 18 13.26 -12.72 -0.49
C PHE A 18 13.42 -11.96 0.83
N TYR A 19 13.46 -12.66 1.95
CA TYR A 19 13.55 -12.00 3.27
C TYR A 19 14.92 -11.36 3.49
N ARG A 20 15.98 -11.98 2.98
CA ARG A 20 17.34 -11.40 3.02
C ARG A 20 17.42 -10.13 2.18
N GLU A 21 16.95 -10.19 0.93
CA GLU A 21 16.91 -9.05 0.01
C GLU A 21 16.03 -7.92 0.54
N LEU A 22 14.84 -8.24 1.05
CA LEU A 22 13.97 -7.26 1.69
C LEU A 22 14.69 -6.53 2.82
N ASN A 23 15.35 -7.26 3.71
CA ASN A 23 16.09 -6.64 4.82
C ASN A 23 17.21 -5.71 4.32
N LEU A 24 17.96 -6.10 3.29
CA LEU A 24 19.01 -5.26 2.68
C LEU A 24 18.41 -3.97 2.10
N VAL A 25 17.33 -4.07 1.34
CA VAL A 25 16.67 -2.91 0.74
C VAL A 25 16.11 -1.97 1.81
N LEU A 26 15.48 -2.51 2.87
CA LEU A 26 14.91 -1.67 3.92
C LEU A 26 15.99 -0.98 4.77
N LYS A 27 17.18 -1.55 4.93
CA LYS A 27 18.34 -0.93 5.60
C LYS A 27 18.82 0.36 4.93
N THR A 28 18.51 0.57 3.65
CA THR A 28 18.94 1.79 2.93
C THR A 28 18.28 3.09 3.45
N ASN A 29 17.30 2.99 4.35
CA ASN A 29 16.51 4.10 4.89
C ASN A 29 15.71 4.92 3.85
N ARG A 30 15.74 4.54 2.58
CA ARG A 30 14.99 5.20 1.49
C ARG A 30 13.52 4.75 1.43
N VAL A 31 13.24 3.52 1.86
CA VAL A 31 11.88 2.96 1.92
C VAL A 31 11.21 3.38 3.22
N LYS A 32 10.05 4.02 3.13
CA LYS A 32 9.27 4.41 4.33
C LYS A 32 8.00 3.55 4.50
N PHE A 33 7.51 2.97 3.42
CA PHE A 33 6.36 2.07 3.42
C PHE A 33 6.66 0.79 2.65
N PHE A 34 6.26 -0.33 3.22
CA PHE A 34 6.28 -1.63 2.54
C PHE A 34 4.87 -2.23 2.55
N GLN A 35 4.32 -2.49 1.35
CA GLN A 35 3.03 -3.13 1.16
C GLN A 35 3.20 -4.60 0.78
N LEU A 36 2.65 -5.51 1.59
CA LEU A 36 2.60 -6.93 1.28
C LEU A 36 1.37 -7.24 0.42
N ARG A 37 1.61 -7.61 -0.85
CA ARG A 37 0.58 -7.88 -1.86
C ARG A 37 0.72 -9.29 -2.42
N LEU A 38 0.28 -10.30 -1.68
CA LEU A 38 0.27 -11.69 -2.14
C LEU A 38 -1.08 -12.04 -2.78
N LYS A 39 -1.03 -12.87 -3.81
CA LYS A 39 -2.20 -13.40 -4.54
C LYS A 39 -2.13 -14.91 -4.61
N LYS A 40 -3.29 -15.57 -4.70
CA LYS A 40 -3.44 -17.04 -4.80
C LYS A 40 -2.62 -17.78 -3.71
N ILE A 41 -2.90 -17.47 -2.44
CA ILE A 41 -2.22 -18.03 -1.27
C ILE A 41 -3.25 -18.32 -0.18
N THR A 42 -3.03 -19.37 0.61
CA THR A 42 -3.88 -19.71 1.76
C THR A 42 -3.78 -18.62 2.85
N THR A 43 -4.81 -18.51 3.65
CA THR A 43 -4.81 -17.55 4.77
C THR A 43 -3.69 -17.87 5.77
N ASN A 44 -3.42 -19.14 6.05
CA ASN A 44 -2.37 -19.55 6.98
C ASN A 44 -0.98 -19.18 6.48
N ASP A 45 -0.68 -19.42 5.21
CA ASP A 45 0.62 -19.04 4.65
C ASP A 45 0.75 -17.52 4.55
N PHE A 46 -0.33 -16.82 4.21
CA PHE A 46 -0.35 -15.35 4.24
C PHE A 46 0.02 -14.82 5.63
N LEU A 47 -0.56 -15.38 6.70
CA LEU A 47 -0.27 -15.00 8.08
C LEU A 47 1.18 -15.31 8.47
N LYS A 48 1.71 -16.51 8.11
CA LYS A 48 3.10 -16.90 8.35
C LYS A 48 4.08 -15.91 7.70
N ILE A 49 3.88 -15.62 6.41
CA ILE A 49 4.72 -14.66 5.66
C ILE A 49 4.61 -13.26 6.26
N SER A 50 3.39 -12.81 6.55
CA SER A 50 3.15 -11.48 7.12
C SER A 50 3.87 -11.25 8.43
N LYS A 51 3.89 -12.26 9.32
CA LYS A 51 4.62 -12.18 10.61
C LYS A 51 6.13 -12.01 10.40
N LYS A 52 6.73 -12.77 9.47
CA LYS A 52 8.16 -12.64 9.12
C LYS A 52 8.48 -11.26 8.55
N VAL A 53 7.69 -10.81 7.57
CA VAL A 53 7.86 -9.51 6.92
C VAL A 53 7.67 -8.35 7.90
N LYS A 54 6.68 -8.43 8.78
CA LYS A 54 6.46 -7.42 9.83
C LYS A 54 7.68 -7.25 10.75
N LYS A 55 8.32 -8.36 11.15
CA LYS A 55 9.55 -8.30 11.97
C LYS A 55 10.67 -7.54 11.24
N ILE A 56 10.86 -7.82 9.94
CA ILE A 56 11.87 -7.15 9.12
C ILE A 56 11.54 -5.66 8.96
N ALA A 57 10.31 -5.31 8.64
CA ALA A 57 9.88 -3.92 8.49
C ALA A 57 10.06 -3.13 9.80
N LYS A 58 9.63 -3.70 10.94
CA LYS A 58 9.80 -3.09 12.27
C LYS A 58 11.28 -2.84 12.61
N LYS A 59 12.15 -3.81 12.36
CA LYS A 59 13.61 -3.69 12.60
C LYS A 59 14.22 -2.52 11.83
N ASN A 60 13.68 -2.18 10.66
CA ASN A 60 14.19 -1.13 9.78
C ASN A 60 13.36 0.16 9.84
N ASN A 61 12.47 0.33 10.82
CA ASN A 61 11.60 1.51 10.98
C ASN A 61 10.74 1.82 9.74
N VAL A 62 10.30 0.78 9.02
CA VAL A 62 9.45 0.89 7.83
C VAL A 62 8.00 0.54 8.18
N LYS A 63 7.06 1.38 7.77
CA LYS A 63 5.62 1.14 7.96
C LYS A 63 5.16 -0.05 7.11
N PHE A 64 4.59 -1.05 7.78
CA PHE A 64 4.14 -2.29 7.16
C PHE A 64 2.64 -2.27 6.89
N LEU A 65 2.26 -2.37 5.63
CA LEU A 65 0.87 -2.33 5.17
C LEU A 65 0.47 -3.66 4.50
N ILE A 66 -0.79 -4.04 4.71
CA ILE A 66 -1.40 -5.19 4.03
C ILE A 66 -2.25 -4.69 2.87
N ASN A 67 -2.15 -5.37 1.73
CA ASN A 67 -2.99 -5.08 0.57
C ASN A 67 -4.38 -5.75 0.70
N ASP A 68 -5.46 -5.00 0.48
CA ASP A 68 -6.86 -5.42 0.32
C ASP A 68 -7.53 -6.10 1.55
N LYS A 69 -6.81 -6.45 2.61
CA LYS A 69 -7.31 -7.31 3.70
C LYS A 69 -7.24 -6.64 5.08
N PRO A 70 -8.16 -5.71 5.42
CA PRO A 70 -8.14 -5.00 6.71
C PRO A 70 -8.24 -5.92 7.94
N LEU A 71 -9.03 -7.00 7.87
CA LEU A 71 -9.13 -8.00 8.95
C LEU A 71 -7.78 -8.66 9.25
N ILE A 72 -7.04 -9.05 8.20
CA ILE A 72 -5.69 -9.61 8.38
C ILE A 72 -4.74 -8.54 8.92
N ALA A 73 -4.80 -7.32 8.42
CA ALA A 73 -3.97 -6.22 8.91
C ALA A 73 -4.19 -6.00 10.42
N LYS A 74 -5.43 -6.03 10.89
CA LYS A 74 -5.79 -5.98 12.32
C LYS A 74 -5.22 -7.18 13.08
N LYS A 75 -5.47 -8.40 12.58
CA LYS A 75 -5.06 -9.66 13.24
C LYS A 75 -3.55 -9.73 13.48
N ILE A 76 -2.74 -9.29 12.52
CA ILE A 76 -1.27 -9.31 12.65
C ILE A 76 -0.70 -8.03 13.28
N GLY A 77 -1.53 -7.04 13.57
CA GLY A 77 -1.10 -5.75 14.10
C GLY A 77 -0.21 -4.99 13.11
N ALA A 78 -0.53 -4.98 11.82
CA ALA A 78 0.15 -4.16 10.82
C ALA A 78 -0.03 -2.66 11.11
N ASP A 79 0.81 -1.80 10.52
CA ASP A 79 0.65 -0.35 10.64
C ASP A 79 -0.60 0.14 9.89
N GLY A 80 -1.11 -0.63 8.93
CA GLY A 80 -2.32 -0.30 8.21
C GLY A 80 -2.62 -1.21 7.02
N CYS A 81 -3.47 -0.71 6.14
CA CYS A 81 -3.91 -1.41 4.95
C CYS A 81 -3.97 -0.46 3.74
N HIS A 82 -3.76 -1.01 2.55
CA HIS A 82 -4.04 -0.32 1.29
C HIS A 82 -5.23 -1.00 0.62
N ILE A 83 -6.25 -0.22 0.24
CA ILE A 83 -7.48 -0.73 -0.36
C ILE A 83 -7.67 -0.19 -1.78
N GLY A 84 -8.17 -1.03 -2.68
CA GLY A 84 -8.61 -0.66 -4.01
C GLY A 84 -10.12 -0.40 -4.07
N GLN A 85 -10.62 -0.07 -5.27
CA GLN A 85 -12.03 0.31 -5.47
C GLN A 85 -13.02 -0.87 -5.43
N LYS A 86 -12.51 -2.11 -5.60
CA LYS A 86 -13.31 -3.34 -5.58
C LYS A 86 -13.17 -4.11 -4.27
N ASP A 87 -12.39 -3.59 -3.34
CA ASP A 87 -12.14 -4.20 -2.04
C ASP A 87 -13.13 -3.67 -1.00
N MET A 88 -12.92 -4.05 0.27
CA MET A 88 -13.71 -3.51 1.38
C MET A 88 -13.68 -1.97 1.36
N ASN A 89 -14.83 -1.34 1.49
CA ASN A 89 -14.92 0.12 1.45
C ASN A 89 -14.16 0.79 2.62
N PHE A 90 -13.90 2.10 2.47
CA PHE A 90 -13.09 2.84 3.44
C PHE A 90 -13.71 2.86 4.84
N LYS A 91 -15.04 3.07 4.96
CA LYS A 91 -15.71 3.20 6.25
C LYS A 91 -15.63 1.90 7.06
N GLU A 92 -15.90 0.77 6.41
CA GLU A 92 -15.75 -0.56 7.02
C GLU A 92 -14.30 -0.86 7.41
N SER A 93 -13.35 -0.58 6.50
CA SER A 93 -11.93 -0.75 6.77
C SER A 93 -11.48 0.08 7.98
N ARG A 94 -11.98 1.33 8.11
CA ARG A 94 -11.70 2.21 9.23
C ARG A 94 -12.32 1.70 10.53
N LYS A 95 -13.56 1.17 10.49
CA LYS A 95 -14.21 0.52 11.65
C LYS A 95 -13.39 -0.66 12.16
N ILE A 96 -12.87 -1.50 11.25
CA ILE A 96 -12.06 -2.67 11.60
C ILE A 96 -10.71 -2.27 12.19
N LEU A 97 -10.00 -1.36 11.54
CA LEU A 97 -8.62 -1.00 11.88
C LEU A 97 -8.51 0.00 13.02
N GLY A 98 -9.56 0.79 13.26
CA GLY A 98 -9.54 1.88 14.24
C GLY A 98 -8.88 3.16 13.69
N LYS A 99 -8.99 4.25 14.45
CA LYS A 99 -8.59 5.61 14.03
C LYS A 99 -7.09 5.80 13.80
N ASN A 100 -6.26 5.03 14.49
CA ASN A 100 -4.80 5.21 14.51
C ASN A 100 -4.05 4.43 13.41
N LYS A 101 -4.74 3.59 12.64
CA LYS A 101 -4.11 2.79 11.58
C LYS A 101 -4.14 3.51 10.24
N ILE A 102 -3.09 3.28 9.46
CA ILE A 102 -2.94 3.89 8.13
C ILE A 102 -3.87 3.18 7.14
N ILE A 103 -4.68 3.93 6.43
CA ILE A 103 -5.47 3.43 5.29
C ILE A 103 -5.14 4.26 4.07
N GLY A 104 -4.56 3.60 3.06
CA GLY A 104 -4.34 4.17 1.74
C GLY A 104 -5.39 3.71 0.75
N VAL A 105 -5.73 4.55 -0.21
CA VAL A 105 -6.77 4.27 -1.20
C VAL A 105 -6.23 4.42 -2.62
N THR A 106 -6.46 3.40 -3.47
CA THR A 106 -6.19 3.49 -4.90
C THR A 106 -7.21 4.41 -5.57
N CYS A 107 -6.73 5.42 -6.29
CA CYS A 107 -7.55 6.35 -7.05
C CYS A 107 -7.40 6.21 -8.58
N HIS A 108 -6.62 5.24 -9.05
CA HIS A 108 -6.33 5.04 -10.47
C HIS A 108 -5.80 6.33 -11.13
N ASN A 109 -6.54 6.94 -12.05
CA ASN A 109 -6.29 8.26 -12.63
C ASN A 109 -7.45 9.24 -12.36
N SER A 110 -8.30 8.95 -11.38
CA SER A 110 -9.57 9.65 -11.13
C SER A 110 -9.46 10.73 -10.05
N LYS A 111 -9.66 11.97 -10.45
CA LYS A 111 -9.79 13.11 -9.52
C LYS A 111 -10.98 12.94 -8.57
N LYS A 112 -12.12 12.40 -9.06
CA LYS A 112 -13.33 12.13 -8.26
C LYS A 112 -13.05 11.16 -7.11
N LEU A 113 -12.31 10.07 -7.37
CA LEU A 113 -11.93 9.12 -6.33
C LEU A 113 -10.97 9.73 -5.31
N ALA A 114 -10.05 10.59 -5.73
CA ALA A 114 -9.14 11.27 -4.82
C ALA A 114 -9.87 12.26 -3.89
N ILE A 115 -10.83 13.02 -4.42
CA ILE A 115 -11.69 13.93 -3.62
C ILE A 115 -12.49 13.12 -2.59
N ARG A 116 -13.09 11.99 -3.01
CA ARG A 116 -13.82 11.10 -2.10
C ARG A 116 -12.90 10.55 -1.00
N ALA A 117 -11.72 10.04 -1.35
CA ALA A 117 -10.76 9.53 -0.38
C ALA A 117 -10.33 10.61 0.64
N LYS A 118 -10.15 11.85 0.20
CA LYS A 118 -9.89 13.00 1.10
C LYS A 118 -11.07 13.24 2.04
N LYS A 119 -12.32 13.29 1.53
CA LYS A 119 -13.53 13.44 2.35
C LYS A 119 -13.67 12.33 3.38
N ASP A 120 -13.34 11.10 3.01
CA ASP A 120 -13.35 9.94 3.88
C ASP A 120 -12.17 9.93 4.88
N LYS A 121 -11.26 10.91 4.85
CA LYS A 121 -10.06 11.02 5.71
C LYS A 121 -9.09 9.84 5.55
N ALA A 122 -8.85 9.41 4.31
CA ALA A 122 -7.76 8.48 3.99
C ALA A 122 -6.40 9.09 4.39
N ASN A 123 -5.43 8.26 4.77
CA ASN A 123 -4.12 8.73 5.17
C ASN A 123 -3.24 9.08 3.97
N TYR A 124 -3.45 8.43 2.84
CA TYR A 124 -2.82 8.74 1.56
C TYR A 124 -3.65 8.19 0.40
N ILE A 125 -3.40 8.73 -0.77
CA ILE A 125 -3.98 8.25 -2.03
C ILE A 125 -2.88 7.71 -2.96
N ALA A 126 -3.24 6.77 -3.83
CA ALA A 126 -2.35 6.24 -4.84
C ALA A 126 -2.94 6.41 -6.24
N PHE A 127 -2.16 7.01 -7.15
CA PHE A 127 -2.48 7.06 -8.57
C PHE A 127 -1.62 6.05 -9.33
N GLY A 128 -2.16 5.46 -10.38
CA GLY A 128 -1.46 4.48 -11.23
C GLY A 128 -2.41 3.78 -12.20
N SER A 129 -1.85 3.08 -13.17
CA SER A 129 -0.42 2.92 -13.35
C SER A 129 0.15 4.04 -14.25
N PHE A 130 1.40 4.44 -14.01
CA PHE A 130 2.13 5.40 -14.86
C PHE A 130 2.81 4.70 -16.02
N PHE A 131 3.18 3.42 -15.87
CA PHE A 131 3.82 2.60 -16.88
C PHE A 131 3.03 1.31 -17.10
N LYS A 132 3.29 0.63 -18.22
CA LYS A 132 2.75 -0.72 -18.45
C LYS A 132 3.26 -1.66 -17.36
N SER A 133 2.36 -2.41 -16.74
CA SER A 133 2.71 -3.37 -15.68
C SER A 133 2.52 -4.80 -16.16
N SER A 134 3.54 -5.64 -15.98
CA SER A 134 3.46 -7.08 -16.21
C SER A 134 2.68 -7.83 -15.11
N THR A 135 2.58 -7.24 -13.92
CA THR A 135 1.98 -7.90 -12.75
C THR A 135 0.48 -7.68 -12.59
N LYS A 136 -0.06 -6.62 -13.19
CA LYS A 136 -1.49 -6.31 -13.18
C LYS A 136 -1.85 -5.52 -14.43
N LYS A 137 -2.68 -6.10 -15.32
CA LYS A 137 -3.32 -5.33 -16.40
C LYS A 137 -4.21 -4.28 -15.75
N SER A 138 -3.90 -3.01 -15.94
CA SER A 138 -4.72 -1.89 -15.49
C SER A 138 -5.26 -1.15 -16.71
N PRO A 139 -6.58 -0.96 -16.83
CA PRO A 139 -7.16 -0.14 -17.90
C PRO A 139 -6.91 1.35 -17.66
N PHE A 140 -6.42 1.71 -16.47
CA PHE A 140 -6.21 3.10 -16.09
C PHE A 140 -4.75 3.51 -16.29
N LYS A 141 -4.53 4.60 -17.02
CA LYS A 141 -3.22 5.22 -17.22
C LYS A 141 -3.21 6.58 -16.52
N ALA A 142 -2.41 6.71 -15.49
CA ALA A 142 -2.19 7.99 -14.83
C ALA A 142 -1.11 8.80 -15.54
N ASN A 143 -1.11 10.11 -15.35
CA ASN A 143 -0.16 11.04 -15.93
C ASN A 143 0.32 12.08 -14.91
N LEU A 144 1.37 12.82 -15.24
CA LEU A 144 1.97 13.83 -14.36
C LEU A 144 0.99 14.95 -14.01
N THR A 145 0.07 15.31 -14.91
CA THR A 145 -0.94 16.35 -14.65
C THR A 145 -1.86 15.98 -13.50
N THR A 146 -2.16 14.66 -13.33
CA THR A 146 -2.91 14.16 -12.19
C THR A 146 -2.16 14.37 -10.87
N LEU A 147 -0.84 14.16 -10.84
CA LEU A 147 -0.02 14.40 -9.64
C LEU A 147 0.07 15.89 -9.31
N HIS A 148 0.28 16.75 -10.31
CA HIS A 148 0.31 18.21 -10.13
C HIS A 148 -1.03 18.72 -9.59
N TRP A 149 -2.14 18.25 -10.14
CA TRP A 149 -3.46 18.57 -9.65
C TRP A 149 -3.65 18.13 -8.20
N ALA A 150 -3.27 16.88 -7.87
CA ALA A 150 -3.40 16.36 -6.51
C ALA A 150 -2.58 17.18 -5.49
N LYS A 151 -1.35 17.56 -5.86
CA LYS A 151 -0.51 18.42 -5.02
C LYS A 151 -1.17 19.77 -4.74
N LYS A 152 -1.79 20.41 -5.77
CA LYS A 152 -2.40 21.74 -5.64
C LYS A 152 -3.77 21.69 -4.93
N LYS A 153 -4.61 20.68 -5.20
CA LYS A 153 -6.03 20.68 -4.80
C LYS A 153 -6.36 19.69 -3.68
N ILE A 154 -5.64 18.59 -3.57
CA ILE A 154 -5.92 17.57 -2.56
C ILE A 154 -5.13 17.82 -1.28
N ASN A 155 -3.88 18.23 -1.39
CA ASN A 155 -2.99 18.52 -0.25
C ASN A 155 -2.93 17.37 0.78
N MET A 156 -2.74 16.16 0.29
CA MET A 156 -2.52 14.97 1.13
C MET A 156 -1.42 14.08 0.55
N PRO A 157 -0.82 13.19 1.35
CA PRO A 157 0.22 12.28 0.87
C PRO A 157 -0.24 11.51 -0.36
N THR A 158 0.58 11.50 -1.40
CA THR A 158 0.24 10.91 -2.70
C THR A 158 1.35 9.96 -3.13
N VAL A 159 0.98 8.76 -3.57
CA VAL A 159 1.87 7.72 -4.09
C VAL A 159 1.63 7.57 -5.59
N ALA A 160 2.69 7.63 -6.40
CA ALA A 160 2.69 7.28 -7.82
C ALA A 160 3.11 5.81 -7.96
N ILE A 161 2.26 4.99 -8.61
CA ILE A 161 2.47 3.55 -8.79
C ILE A 161 2.48 3.20 -10.27
N GLY A 162 3.43 2.34 -10.69
CA GLY A 162 3.42 1.81 -12.03
C GLY A 162 4.75 1.41 -12.54
#